data_43a0a985e2ddf392f3046fed02916f07
#
_entry.id   43a0a985e2ddf392f3046fed02916f07
#
_cell.length_a   1.000
_cell.length_b   1.000
_cell.length_c   1.000
_cell.angle_alpha   90.00
_cell.angle_beta   90.00
_cell.angle_gamma   90.00
#
_symmetry.space_group_name_H-M   'P 1'
#
loop_
_entity.id
_entity.type
_entity.pdbx_description
1 polymer ?
#
loop_
_entity_poly.entity_id
_entity_poly.type
_entity_poly.pdbx_seq_one_letter_code
_entity_poly.pdbx_strand_id
1 'polypeptide(L)'
;MIYLNEEIDAKGANKMRVYNKLVRDKIPEIIEEKGENPVTRILNEEEYLNELNIKIQEEVNEYLADGNVEELADVVEVIYGLLDAKGVSIEEFEKIRMSKVEKRGAFKERIYLEKVEE
;
A
#
# COMPACT_ATOMS: atom_id res chain seq x y z
N MET A 1 -0.42 3.45 -5.32
CA MET A 1 -1.51 4.42 -5.09
C MET A 1 -2.36 4.62 -6.34
N ILE A 2 -3.63 4.95 -6.18
CA ILE A 2 -4.50 5.23 -7.32
C ILE A 2 -4.33 6.67 -7.76
N TYR A 3 -4.10 6.87 -9.05
CA TYR A 3 -4.07 8.18 -9.67
C TYR A 3 -5.45 8.50 -10.19
N LEU A 4 -6.01 9.63 -9.78
CA LEU A 4 -7.33 10.06 -10.19
C LEU A 4 -7.24 10.86 -11.49
N ASN A 5 -7.20 10.14 -12.60
CA ASN A 5 -7.22 10.75 -13.93
C ASN A 5 -8.64 10.79 -14.46
N GLU A 6 -8.99 11.92 -15.06
CA GLU A 6 -10.26 12.04 -15.76
C GLU A 6 -10.08 11.56 -17.19
N GLU A 7 -10.89 10.59 -17.58
CA GLU A 7 -10.96 10.14 -18.96
C GLU A 7 -12.21 10.70 -19.61
N ILE A 8 -12.05 11.21 -20.80
CA ILE A 8 -13.15 11.80 -21.58
C ILE A 8 -13.23 11.05 -22.91
N ASP A 9 -14.44 10.64 -23.32
CA ASP A 9 -14.64 9.99 -24.60
C ASP A 9 -14.52 10.98 -25.77
N ALA A 10 -14.61 10.47 -27.01
CA ALA A 10 -14.49 11.29 -28.21
C ALA A 10 -15.56 12.39 -28.33
N LYS A 11 -16.63 12.32 -27.57
CA LYS A 11 -17.70 13.31 -27.52
C LYS A 11 -17.55 14.31 -26.39
N GLY A 12 -16.50 14.18 -25.56
CA GLY A 12 -16.26 15.02 -24.41
C GLY A 12 -17.02 14.62 -23.15
N ALA A 13 -17.67 13.47 -23.12
CA ALA A 13 -18.36 12.96 -21.94
C ALA A 13 -17.42 12.13 -21.06
N ASN A 14 -17.61 12.17 -19.74
CA ASN A 14 -16.86 11.34 -18.81
C ASN A 14 -17.18 9.88 -19.03
N LYS A 15 -16.14 9.06 -19.01
CA LYS A 15 -16.27 7.61 -19.10
C LYS A 15 -16.38 7.00 -17.72
N MET A 16 -17.09 5.86 -17.62
CA MET A 16 -17.01 5.01 -16.45
C MET A 16 -15.63 4.40 -16.38
N ARG A 17 -14.99 4.49 -15.21
CA ARG A 17 -13.69 3.84 -14.95
C ARG A 17 -13.89 2.82 -13.86
N VAL A 18 -13.38 1.62 -14.09
CA VAL A 18 -13.49 0.51 -13.14
C VAL A 18 -12.13 0.26 -12.52
N TYR A 19 -12.01 0.37 -11.21
CA TYR A 19 -10.75 0.16 -10.49
C TYR A 19 -10.70 -1.19 -9.79
N ASN A 20 -11.78 -1.58 -9.10
CA ASN A 20 -11.86 -2.81 -8.30
C ASN A 20 -10.63 -2.97 -7.38
N LYS A 21 -10.34 -1.94 -6.60
CA LYS A 21 -9.17 -1.87 -5.74
C LYS A 21 -9.54 -1.36 -4.36
N LEU A 22 -8.82 -1.85 -3.35
CA LEU A 22 -8.84 -1.22 -2.04
C LEU A 22 -8.22 0.16 -2.15
N VAL A 23 -8.85 1.17 -1.57
CA VAL A 23 -8.39 2.55 -1.59
C VAL A 23 -8.29 3.09 -0.17
N ARG A 24 -7.51 4.15 0.00
CA ARG A 24 -7.42 4.87 1.28
C ARG A 24 -8.78 5.47 1.64
N ASP A 25 -9.03 5.63 2.92
CA ASP A 25 -10.35 6.00 3.47
C ASP A 25 -10.95 7.28 2.90
N LYS A 26 -10.12 8.24 2.54
CA LYS A 26 -10.59 9.55 2.03
C LYS A 26 -10.74 9.62 0.52
N ILE A 27 -10.39 8.57 -0.20
CA ILE A 27 -10.45 8.59 -1.67
C ILE A 27 -11.88 8.80 -2.19
N PRO A 28 -12.92 8.14 -1.67
CA PRO A 28 -14.28 8.43 -2.14
C PRO A 28 -14.68 9.90 -1.97
N GLU A 29 -14.34 10.50 -0.83
CA GLU A 29 -14.59 11.91 -0.57
C GLU A 29 -13.87 12.83 -1.59
N ILE A 30 -12.61 12.54 -1.88
CA ILE A 30 -11.81 13.27 -2.87
C ILE A 30 -12.46 13.19 -4.26
N ILE A 31 -12.94 12.01 -4.63
CA ILE A 31 -13.63 11.80 -5.91
C ILE A 31 -14.90 12.65 -5.98
N GLU A 32 -15.69 12.65 -4.91
CA GLU A 32 -16.91 13.46 -4.83
C GLU A 32 -16.62 14.95 -4.95
N GLU A 33 -15.54 15.44 -4.32
CA GLU A 33 -15.12 16.84 -4.42
C GLU A 33 -14.79 17.25 -5.84
N LYS A 34 -14.41 16.32 -6.70
CA LYS A 34 -14.15 16.56 -8.11
C LYS A 34 -15.41 16.49 -8.97
N GLY A 35 -16.58 16.27 -8.37
CA GLY A 35 -17.84 16.18 -9.08
C GLY A 35 -18.10 14.81 -9.70
N GLU A 36 -17.32 13.80 -9.35
CA GLU A 36 -17.50 12.43 -9.82
C GLU A 36 -18.25 11.62 -8.75
N ASN A 37 -18.77 10.47 -9.14
CA ASN A 37 -19.60 9.65 -8.28
C ASN A 37 -18.93 8.30 -8.00
N PRO A 38 -18.30 8.13 -6.84
CA PRO A 38 -17.66 6.84 -6.50
C PRO A 38 -18.72 5.82 -6.13
N VAL A 39 -18.53 4.60 -6.61
CA VAL A 39 -19.33 3.45 -6.20
C VAL A 39 -18.43 2.56 -5.36
N THR A 40 -18.75 2.41 -4.08
CA THR A 40 -17.90 1.70 -3.11
C THR A 40 -18.70 0.67 -2.33
N ARG A 41 -17.98 -0.26 -1.70
CA ARG A 41 -18.52 -1.17 -0.72
C ARG A 41 -17.48 -1.45 0.35
N ILE A 42 -17.92 -1.90 1.50
CA ILE A 42 -17.04 -2.29 2.60
C ILE A 42 -16.75 -3.79 2.48
N LEU A 43 -15.48 -4.14 2.52
CA LEU A 43 -15.04 -5.54 2.41
C LEU A 43 -15.26 -6.29 3.70
N ASN A 44 -15.49 -7.61 3.62
CA ASN A 44 -15.43 -8.46 4.80
C ASN A 44 -13.94 -8.71 5.17
N GLU A 45 -13.71 -9.40 6.30
CA GLU A 45 -12.35 -9.60 6.82
C GLU A 45 -11.44 -10.36 5.85
N GLU A 46 -11.95 -11.40 5.22
CA GLU A 46 -11.18 -12.21 4.26
C GLU A 46 -10.81 -11.41 3.01
N GLU A 47 -11.79 -10.73 2.43
CA GLU A 47 -11.57 -9.86 1.28
C GLU A 47 -10.59 -8.74 1.59
N TYR A 48 -10.71 -8.12 2.76
CA TYR A 48 -9.84 -7.05 3.20
C TYR A 48 -8.38 -7.51 3.25
N LEU A 49 -8.11 -8.65 3.90
CA LEU A 49 -6.76 -9.21 3.96
C LEU A 49 -6.21 -9.51 2.57
N ASN A 50 -7.02 -10.13 1.71
CA ASN A 50 -6.60 -10.45 0.34
C ASN A 50 -6.26 -9.19 -0.46
N GLU A 51 -7.09 -8.16 -0.36
CA GLU A 51 -6.87 -6.91 -1.08
C GLU A 51 -5.66 -6.13 -0.53
N LEU A 52 -5.39 -6.20 0.77
CA LEU A 52 -4.18 -5.63 1.36
C LEU A 52 -2.92 -6.33 0.84
N ASN A 53 -2.95 -7.66 0.67
CA ASN A 53 -1.84 -8.41 0.10
C ASN A 53 -1.57 -8.02 -1.35
N ILE A 54 -2.62 -7.80 -2.13
CA ILE A 54 -2.50 -7.28 -3.50
C ILE A 54 -1.92 -5.86 -3.45
N LYS A 55 -2.40 -5.04 -2.54
CA LYS A 55 -2.00 -3.65 -2.39
C LYS A 55 -0.52 -3.49 -2.05
N ILE A 56 0.01 -4.32 -1.13
CA ILE A 56 1.42 -4.21 -0.77
C ILE A 56 2.32 -4.50 -1.97
N GLN A 57 1.96 -5.46 -2.80
CA GLN A 57 2.71 -5.76 -4.02
C GLN A 57 2.66 -4.58 -5.00
N GLU A 58 1.48 -3.98 -5.15
CA GLU A 58 1.29 -2.80 -6.00
C GLU A 58 2.18 -1.64 -5.55
N GLU A 59 2.17 -1.31 -4.25
CA GLU A 59 2.95 -0.18 -3.73
C GLU A 59 4.46 -0.44 -3.80
N VAL A 60 4.90 -1.68 -3.56
CA VAL A 60 6.31 -2.07 -3.75
C VAL A 60 6.72 -1.89 -5.20
N ASN A 61 5.89 -2.32 -6.14
CA ASN A 61 6.17 -2.16 -7.57
C ASN A 61 6.27 -0.67 -7.96
N GLU A 62 5.41 0.17 -7.43
CA GLU A 62 5.47 1.62 -7.67
C GLU A 62 6.77 2.22 -7.12
N TYR A 63 7.19 1.80 -5.93
CA TYR A 63 8.46 2.24 -5.38
C TYR A 63 9.64 1.83 -6.28
N LEU A 64 9.66 0.59 -6.74
CA LEU A 64 10.73 0.09 -7.60
C LEU A 64 10.79 0.83 -8.94
N ALA A 65 9.63 1.28 -9.45
CA ALA A 65 9.56 2.04 -10.69
C ALA A 65 10.01 3.50 -10.52
N ASP A 66 9.55 4.17 -9.46
CA ASP A 66 9.73 5.60 -9.26
C ASP A 66 10.92 5.95 -8.36
N GLY A 67 11.22 5.12 -7.37
CA GLY A 67 12.30 5.36 -6.40
C GLY A 67 12.03 6.47 -5.40
N ASN A 68 10.80 6.99 -5.32
CA ASN A 68 10.45 8.10 -4.45
C ASN A 68 10.19 7.66 -3.02
N VAL A 69 10.65 8.48 -2.06
CA VAL A 69 10.42 8.22 -0.63
C VAL A 69 8.93 8.15 -0.29
N GLU A 70 8.10 8.93 -0.97
CA GLU A 70 6.65 8.94 -0.79
C GLU A 70 6.02 7.55 -1.04
N GLU A 71 6.57 6.80 -1.98
CA GLU A 71 6.09 5.44 -2.26
C GLU A 71 6.42 4.49 -1.09
N LEU A 72 7.49 4.75 -0.35
CA LEU A 72 7.79 3.99 0.87
C LEU A 72 6.76 4.28 1.97
N ALA A 73 6.27 5.51 2.06
CA ALA A 73 5.19 5.86 2.98
C ALA A 73 3.91 5.08 2.63
N ASP A 74 3.61 4.92 1.34
CA ASP A 74 2.48 4.14 0.89
C ASP A 74 2.63 2.66 1.27
N VAL A 75 3.83 2.10 1.14
CA VAL A 75 4.12 0.72 1.57
C VAL A 75 3.89 0.57 3.08
N VAL A 76 4.38 1.51 3.88
CA VAL A 76 4.22 1.48 5.35
C VAL A 76 2.73 1.55 5.73
N GLU A 77 1.95 2.38 5.04
CA GLU A 77 0.52 2.48 5.32
C GLU A 77 -0.21 1.15 5.06
N VAL A 78 0.15 0.45 4.01
CA VAL A 78 -0.40 -0.89 3.74
C VAL A 78 0.03 -1.88 4.82
N ILE A 79 1.28 -1.80 5.29
CA ILE A 79 1.76 -2.63 6.41
C ILE A 79 0.88 -2.40 7.64
N TYR A 80 0.56 -1.17 7.96
CA TYR A 80 -0.32 -0.85 9.09
C TYR A 80 -1.72 -1.45 8.89
N GLY A 81 -2.25 -1.41 7.68
CA GLY A 81 -3.50 -2.08 7.34
C GLY A 81 -3.43 -3.58 7.57
N LEU A 82 -2.33 -4.21 7.16
CA LEU A 82 -2.10 -5.65 7.37
C LEU A 82 -2.04 -6.01 8.85
N LEU A 83 -1.38 -5.17 9.68
CA LEU A 83 -1.32 -5.37 11.12
C LEU A 83 -2.72 -5.32 11.73
N ASP A 84 -3.52 -4.35 11.32
CA ASP A 84 -4.90 -4.20 11.75
C ASP A 84 -5.73 -5.45 11.39
N ALA A 85 -5.62 -5.90 10.15
CA ALA A 85 -6.32 -7.10 9.68
C ALA A 85 -5.91 -8.36 10.44
N LYS A 86 -4.68 -8.42 10.94
CA LYS A 86 -4.14 -9.55 11.70
C LYS A 86 -4.31 -9.39 13.21
N GLY A 87 -4.88 -8.29 13.67
CA GLY A 87 -5.07 -8.04 15.10
C GLY A 87 -3.79 -7.75 15.87
N VAL A 88 -2.77 -7.21 15.20
CA VAL A 88 -1.48 -6.87 15.81
C VAL A 88 -1.35 -5.36 15.91
N SER A 89 -1.05 -4.85 17.10
CA SER A 89 -0.84 -3.41 17.27
C SER A 89 0.49 -2.96 16.67
N ILE A 90 0.59 -1.69 16.33
CA ILE A 90 1.85 -1.09 15.85
C ILE A 90 2.93 -1.25 16.92
N GLU A 91 2.58 -1.11 18.19
CA GLU A 91 3.51 -1.27 19.31
C GLU A 91 4.08 -2.68 19.38
N GLU A 92 3.23 -3.70 19.26
CA GLU A 92 3.67 -5.11 19.23
C GLU A 92 4.58 -5.37 18.04
N PHE A 93 4.21 -4.85 16.88
CA PHE A 93 4.99 -4.98 15.66
C PHE A 93 6.37 -4.35 15.81
N GLU A 94 6.46 -3.15 16.40
CA GLU A 94 7.73 -2.47 16.64
C GLU A 94 8.64 -3.28 17.57
N LYS A 95 8.07 -3.94 18.59
CA LYS A 95 8.85 -4.85 19.46
C LYS A 95 9.46 -5.99 18.67
N ILE A 96 8.70 -6.59 17.76
CA ILE A 96 9.21 -7.66 16.89
C ILE A 96 10.32 -7.13 15.98
N ARG A 97 10.10 -5.97 15.35
CA ARG A 97 11.08 -5.36 14.46
C ARG A 97 12.38 -5.03 15.19
N MET A 98 12.29 -4.41 16.35
CA MET A 98 13.46 -4.05 17.16
C MET A 98 14.20 -5.27 17.69
N SER A 99 13.47 -6.33 18.05
CA SER A 99 14.10 -7.59 18.47
C SER A 99 14.97 -8.17 17.35
N LYS A 100 14.52 -8.09 16.10
CA LYS A 100 15.32 -8.51 14.94
C LYS A 100 16.55 -7.63 14.74
N VAL A 101 16.41 -6.33 14.96
CA VAL A 101 17.54 -5.39 14.87
C VAL A 101 18.60 -5.74 15.93
N GLU A 102 18.19 -6.03 17.15
CA GLU A 102 19.13 -6.44 18.22
C GLU A 102 19.90 -7.72 17.87
N LYS A 103 19.19 -8.70 17.31
CA LYS A 103 19.79 -10.01 17.01
C LYS A 103 20.62 -10.03 15.73
N ARG A 104 20.22 -9.28 14.72
CA ARG A 104 20.77 -9.38 13.35
C ARG A 104 21.34 -8.09 12.83
N GLY A 105 21.06 -6.96 13.47
CA GLY A 105 21.46 -5.64 13.01
C GLY A 105 20.48 -5.07 12.00
N ALA A 106 20.76 -3.86 11.58
CA ALA A 106 20.08 -3.18 10.48
C ALA A 106 20.95 -3.33 9.22
N PHE A 107 20.85 -2.39 8.27
CA PHE A 107 21.59 -2.45 7.00
C PHE A 107 22.64 -1.35 6.85
N LYS A 108 22.95 -0.64 7.92
CA LYS A 108 23.79 0.57 7.87
C LYS A 108 25.24 0.31 7.47
N GLU A 109 25.74 -0.88 7.72
CA GLU A 109 27.13 -1.22 7.40
C GLU A 109 27.34 -1.65 5.94
N ARG A 110 26.26 -1.78 5.17
CA ARG A 110 26.28 -2.10 3.74
C ARG A 110 26.97 -3.43 3.43
N ILE A 111 26.81 -4.42 4.29
CA ILE A 111 27.49 -5.71 4.15
C ILE A 111 26.80 -6.54 3.05
N TYR A 112 27.57 -6.95 2.06
CA TYR A 112 27.13 -7.88 1.03
C TYR A 112 27.83 -9.22 1.26
N LEU A 113 27.06 -10.23 1.61
CA LEU A 113 27.61 -11.56 1.86
C LEU A 113 27.85 -12.28 0.53
N GLU A 114 29.11 -12.49 0.16
CA GLU A 114 29.45 -13.16 -1.09
C GLU A 114 29.41 -14.68 -0.94
N LYS A 115 29.99 -15.21 0.14
CA LYS A 115 30.03 -16.66 0.39
C LYS A 115 30.37 -16.94 1.84
N VAL A 116 30.15 -18.17 2.22
CA VAL A 116 30.60 -18.71 3.53
C VAL A 116 31.55 -19.87 3.23
N GLU A 117 32.74 -19.81 3.79
CA GLU A 117 33.73 -20.90 3.71
C GLU A 117 33.73 -21.68 5.03
N GLU A 118 33.78 -23.00 4.93
CA GLU A 118 33.82 -23.87 6.07
C GLU A 118 35.23 -24.44 6.32
#